data_ff8fcc88cf6943bc20836045f6950708
#
_entry.id   ff8fcc88cf6943bc20836045f6950708
#
_cell.length_a   1.000
_cell.length_b   1.000
_cell.length_c   1.000
_cell.angle_alpha   90.00
_cell.angle_beta   90.00
_cell.angle_gamma   90.00
#
_symmetry.space_group_name_H-M   'P 1'
#
loop_
_entity.id
_entity.type
_entity.pdbx_description
1 polymer ?
#
loop_
_entity_poly.entity_id
_entity_poly.type
_entity_poly.pdbx_seq_one_letter_code
_entity_poly.pdbx_strand_id
1 'polypeptide(L)'
;QVVFCCKDDLAAAEVESLRRYAKENGITFRGKNAYFCFRSAKPYHATWFLENETQADILETALHAALDIAAQLEQGKTKQELGLLPYSAVLPLYVPTADGAVWETLEIPEETEVTLAEPHLDAAMQQKLRRMKKGGGKWECQLFPFPDPVRAREGAPFFPFLMLILDTKRDQLLPQQPLQYNDAVLQQALDGFVQAVIDYGRCPKSIAVCDKRTEAALSGMCRSCGILLLRTTRFAMLDEAKASFLDDVNPKEEGGATLEEVVALLEQMPDGELANLPKESIQMMLEEKIPEKLRKRLKTALEAK
;
A
#
# COMPACT_ATOMS: atom_id res chain seq x y z
N GLN A 1 6.75 -11.11 -8.85
CA GLN A 1 7.43 -9.96 -9.45
C GLN A 1 8.94 -10.15 -9.41
N VAL A 2 9.61 -9.89 -10.53
CA VAL A 2 11.07 -9.75 -10.61
C VAL A 2 11.38 -8.28 -10.86
N VAL A 3 12.29 -7.73 -10.07
CA VAL A 3 12.69 -6.33 -10.19
C VAL A 3 14.20 -6.27 -10.36
N PHE A 4 14.65 -5.61 -11.42
CA PHE A 4 16.07 -5.25 -11.58
C PHE A 4 16.32 -3.94 -10.83
N CYS A 5 17.32 -3.91 -9.97
CA CYS A 5 17.54 -2.85 -9.01
C CYS A 5 19.03 -2.57 -8.76
N CYS A 6 19.31 -1.49 -8.06
CA CYS A 6 20.64 -1.20 -7.56
C CYS A 6 20.94 -2.10 -6.35
N LYS A 7 22.23 -2.27 -6.05
CA LYS A 7 22.66 -2.97 -4.84
C LYS A 7 22.07 -2.35 -3.56
N ASP A 8 21.95 -1.04 -3.55
CA ASP A 8 21.52 -0.26 -2.37
C ASP A 8 20.00 -0.38 -2.09
N ASP A 9 19.24 -0.89 -3.08
CA ASP A 9 17.80 -1.18 -2.96
C ASP A 9 17.51 -2.53 -2.28
N LEU A 10 18.56 -3.32 -1.99
CA LEU A 10 18.47 -4.67 -1.46
C LEU A 10 18.89 -4.74 0.00
N ALA A 11 18.24 -5.61 0.77
CA ALA A 11 18.70 -5.94 2.11
C ALA A 11 20.08 -6.64 2.05
N ALA A 12 20.90 -6.44 3.08
CA ALA A 12 22.25 -7.00 3.14
C ALA A 12 22.29 -8.52 2.92
N ALA A 13 21.31 -9.25 3.47
CA ALA A 13 21.19 -10.69 3.32
C ALA A 13 20.87 -11.12 1.87
N GLU A 14 20.11 -10.32 1.13
CA GLU A 14 19.81 -10.56 -0.29
C GLU A 14 21.08 -10.36 -1.13
N VAL A 15 21.80 -9.26 -0.90
CA VAL A 15 23.08 -8.99 -1.58
C VAL A 15 24.08 -10.13 -1.35
N GLU A 16 24.18 -10.63 -0.12
CA GLU A 16 25.06 -11.74 0.21
C GLU A 16 24.67 -13.02 -0.52
N SER A 17 23.38 -13.36 -0.53
CA SER A 17 22.83 -14.53 -1.22
C SER A 17 23.08 -14.46 -2.73
N LEU A 18 22.83 -13.30 -3.35
CA LEU A 18 23.10 -13.10 -4.78
C LEU A 18 24.60 -13.19 -5.10
N ARG A 19 25.48 -12.66 -4.26
CA ARG A 19 26.94 -12.76 -4.46
C ARG A 19 27.42 -14.20 -4.32
N ARG A 20 26.89 -14.96 -3.36
CA ARG A 20 27.19 -16.38 -3.22
C ARG A 20 26.79 -17.16 -4.46
N TYR A 21 25.53 -16.98 -4.90
CA TYR A 21 25.02 -17.59 -6.12
C TYR A 21 25.85 -17.23 -7.36
N ALA A 22 26.19 -15.94 -7.52
CA ALA A 22 27.03 -15.48 -8.64
C ALA A 22 28.42 -16.13 -8.64
N LYS A 23 29.04 -16.26 -7.46
CA LYS A 23 30.35 -16.91 -7.31
C LYS A 23 30.30 -18.40 -7.67
N GLU A 24 29.26 -19.11 -7.20
CA GLU A 24 29.06 -20.54 -7.46
C GLU A 24 28.81 -20.84 -8.94
N ASN A 25 28.15 -19.89 -9.64
CA ASN A 25 27.76 -20.06 -11.06
C ASN A 25 28.64 -19.27 -12.05
N GLY A 26 29.73 -18.66 -11.60
CA GLY A 26 30.63 -17.89 -12.47
C GLY A 26 30.01 -16.63 -13.08
N ILE A 27 28.97 -16.09 -12.46
CA ILE A 27 28.23 -14.91 -12.91
C ILE A 27 28.87 -13.65 -12.35
N THR A 28 28.92 -12.60 -13.14
CA THR A 28 29.41 -11.27 -12.70
C THR A 28 28.31 -10.23 -12.91
N PHE A 29 27.85 -9.59 -11.83
CA PHE A 29 26.94 -8.46 -11.91
C PHE A 29 27.70 -7.22 -12.41
N ARG A 30 27.28 -6.68 -13.55
CA ARG A 30 27.88 -5.49 -14.18
C ARG A 30 26.82 -4.43 -14.42
N GLY A 31 27.09 -3.21 -13.97
CA GLY A 31 26.17 -2.06 -14.13
C GLY A 31 25.38 -1.72 -12.89
N LYS A 32 24.77 -0.55 -12.91
CA LYS A 32 24.05 0.02 -11.77
C LYS A 32 22.84 -0.82 -11.37
N ASN A 33 22.07 -1.31 -12.35
CA ASN A 33 20.85 -2.09 -12.15
C ASN A 33 21.06 -3.57 -12.49
N ALA A 34 22.22 -4.13 -12.12
CA ALA A 34 22.57 -5.52 -12.43
C ALA A 34 22.08 -6.51 -11.38
N TYR A 35 21.60 -6.01 -10.25
CA TYR A 35 21.00 -6.84 -9.20
C TYR A 35 19.54 -7.08 -9.51
N PHE A 36 18.99 -8.14 -8.96
CA PHE A 36 17.57 -8.46 -9.07
C PHE A 36 17.04 -8.97 -7.74
N CYS A 37 15.77 -8.76 -7.52
CA CYS A 37 15.06 -9.30 -6.37
C CYS A 37 13.74 -9.94 -6.79
N PHE A 38 13.35 -10.95 -6.04
CA PHE A 38 12.10 -11.65 -6.20
C PHE A 38 11.13 -11.20 -5.13
N ARG A 39 9.94 -10.78 -5.53
CA ARG A 39 8.92 -10.23 -4.62
C ARG A 39 7.56 -10.86 -4.90
N SER A 40 6.85 -11.15 -3.84
CA SER A 40 5.42 -11.44 -3.85
C SER A 40 4.64 -10.12 -3.70
N ALA A 41 3.59 -9.95 -4.48
CA ALA A 41 2.68 -8.82 -4.38
C ALA A 41 1.27 -9.37 -4.14
N LYS A 42 0.66 -8.99 -3.03
CA LYS A 42 -0.72 -9.30 -2.69
C LYS A 42 -1.53 -8.01 -2.69
N PRO A 43 -2.82 -8.03 -3.04
CA PRO A 43 -3.67 -6.84 -2.95
C PRO A 43 -3.57 -6.21 -1.56
N TYR A 44 -3.37 -4.89 -1.52
CA TYR A 44 -3.26 -4.09 -0.30
C TYR A 44 -2.17 -4.54 0.68
N HIS A 45 -1.11 -5.19 0.18
CA HIS A 45 0.11 -5.45 0.93
C HIS A 45 1.30 -4.80 0.21
N ALA A 46 2.30 -4.39 0.97
CA ALA A 46 3.58 -4.03 0.39
C ALA A 46 4.21 -5.26 -0.27
N THR A 47 5.01 -5.03 -1.30
CA THR A 47 5.77 -6.11 -1.92
C THR A 47 6.70 -6.76 -0.89
N TRP A 48 6.72 -8.09 -0.84
CA TRP A 48 7.43 -8.85 0.17
C TRP A 48 8.24 -9.99 -0.44
N PHE A 49 9.04 -10.66 0.36
CA PHE A 49 9.77 -11.86 -0.06
C PHE A 49 8.83 -12.97 -0.49
N LEU A 50 9.34 -13.91 -1.29
CA LEU A 50 8.62 -15.15 -1.56
C LEU A 50 8.49 -15.95 -0.26
N GLU A 51 7.29 -16.47 0.00
CA GLU A 51 6.96 -17.09 1.29
C GLU A 51 7.06 -18.63 1.23
N ASN A 52 7.00 -19.22 0.03
CA ASN A 52 6.97 -20.66 -0.16
C ASN A 52 7.44 -21.08 -1.56
N GLU A 53 7.67 -22.39 -1.72
CA GLU A 53 8.12 -23.00 -2.98
C GLU A 53 7.12 -22.81 -4.13
N THR A 54 5.82 -22.87 -3.86
CA THR A 54 4.80 -22.66 -4.91
C THR A 54 4.92 -21.29 -5.55
N GLN A 55 5.23 -20.24 -4.77
CA GLN A 55 5.46 -18.91 -5.33
C GLN A 55 6.75 -18.85 -6.14
N ALA A 56 7.79 -19.60 -5.76
CA ALA A 56 9.02 -19.72 -6.52
C ALA A 56 8.78 -20.42 -7.85
N ASP A 57 8.04 -21.54 -7.86
CA ASP A 57 7.70 -22.32 -9.06
C ASP A 57 6.88 -21.50 -10.06
N ILE A 58 5.89 -20.74 -9.57
CA ILE A 58 5.10 -19.80 -10.41
C ILE A 58 6.01 -18.76 -11.04
N LEU A 59 6.95 -18.23 -10.27
CA LEU A 59 7.88 -17.21 -10.77
C LEU A 59 8.87 -17.79 -11.78
N GLU A 60 9.38 -18.98 -11.55
CA GLU A 60 10.25 -19.71 -12.48
C GLU A 60 9.53 -19.95 -13.82
N THR A 61 8.28 -20.45 -13.75
CA THR A 61 7.44 -20.63 -14.94
C THR A 61 7.25 -19.30 -15.71
N ALA A 62 6.98 -18.21 -14.99
CA ALA A 62 6.82 -16.89 -15.61
C ALA A 62 8.12 -16.37 -16.24
N LEU A 63 9.29 -16.67 -15.65
CA LEU A 63 10.58 -16.31 -16.22
C LEU A 63 10.89 -17.12 -17.49
N HIS A 64 10.58 -18.43 -17.52
CA HIS A 64 10.70 -19.25 -18.73
C HIS A 64 9.81 -18.72 -19.85
N ALA A 65 8.55 -18.35 -19.54
CA ALA A 65 7.66 -17.72 -20.50
C ALA A 65 8.22 -16.40 -21.05
N ALA A 66 8.78 -15.56 -20.18
CA ALA A 66 9.39 -14.30 -20.59
C ALA A 66 10.60 -14.48 -21.49
N LEU A 67 11.46 -15.47 -21.20
CA LEU A 67 12.61 -15.81 -22.04
C LEU A 67 12.20 -16.35 -23.42
N ASP A 68 11.16 -17.19 -23.47
CA ASP A 68 10.63 -17.70 -24.74
C ASP A 68 10.02 -16.56 -25.59
N ILE A 69 9.26 -15.66 -24.97
CA ILE A 69 8.77 -14.45 -25.65
C ILE A 69 9.93 -13.60 -26.19
N ALA A 70 10.96 -13.38 -25.39
CA ALA A 70 12.13 -12.61 -25.81
C ALA A 70 12.81 -13.25 -27.02
N ALA A 71 13.02 -14.57 -27.01
CA ALA A 71 13.59 -15.32 -28.12
C ALA A 71 12.73 -15.21 -29.40
N GLN A 72 11.41 -15.27 -29.28
CA GLN A 72 10.49 -15.11 -30.42
C GLN A 72 10.52 -13.67 -31.00
N LEU A 73 10.65 -12.64 -30.15
CA LEU A 73 10.81 -11.25 -30.59
C LEU A 73 12.16 -11.05 -31.31
N GLU A 74 13.25 -11.65 -30.84
CA GLU A 74 14.57 -11.64 -31.51
C GLU A 74 14.53 -12.34 -32.86
N GLN A 75 13.70 -13.36 -33.05
CA GLN A 75 13.44 -14.05 -34.31
C GLN A 75 12.56 -13.22 -35.28
N GLY A 76 12.12 -12.03 -34.88
CA GLY A 76 11.39 -11.09 -35.72
C GLY A 76 9.88 -11.15 -35.58
N LYS A 77 9.31 -11.95 -34.65
CA LYS A 77 7.87 -11.88 -34.36
C LYS A 77 7.52 -10.55 -33.74
N THR A 78 6.36 -10.04 -34.07
CA THR A 78 5.81 -8.79 -33.55
C THR A 78 5.03 -9.02 -32.25
N LYS A 79 4.89 -7.99 -31.42
CA LYS A 79 4.05 -8.04 -30.22
C LYS A 79 2.59 -8.40 -30.53
N GLN A 80 2.10 -8.01 -31.71
CA GLN A 80 0.75 -8.33 -32.18
C GLN A 80 0.59 -9.83 -32.45
N GLU A 81 1.55 -10.46 -33.15
CA GLU A 81 1.55 -11.89 -33.41
C GLU A 81 1.64 -12.74 -32.14
N LEU A 82 2.28 -12.21 -31.10
CA LEU A 82 2.41 -12.84 -29.79
C LEU A 82 1.24 -12.50 -28.83
N GLY A 83 0.24 -11.76 -29.28
CA GLY A 83 -0.90 -11.39 -28.42
C GLY A 83 -0.54 -10.42 -27.26
N LEU A 84 0.58 -9.72 -27.32
CA LEU A 84 1.10 -8.85 -26.25
C LEU A 84 0.64 -7.39 -26.36
N LEU A 85 -0.44 -7.12 -27.11
CA LEU A 85 -0.97 -5.76 -27.20
C LEU A 85 -1.81 -5.43 -25.96
N PRO A 86 -1.74 -4.18 -25.48
CA PRO A 86 -2.64 -3.70 -24.43
C PRO A 86 -4.10 -3.83 -24.90
N TYR A 87 -4.99 -4.19 -23.99
CA TYR A 87 -6.43 -4.32 -24.26
C TYR A 87 -6.81 -5.40 -25.29
N SER A 88 -5.96 -6.43 -25.48
CA SER A 88 -6.34 -7.60 -26.23
C SER A 88 -7.49 -8.34 -25.52
N ALA A 89 -8.49 -8.80 -26.28
CA ALA A 89 -9.58 -9.64 -25.75
C ALA A 89 -9.09 -11.07 -25.41
N VAL A 90 -7.90 -11.42 -25.87
CA VAL A 90 -7.26 -12.72 -25.64
C VAL A 90 -5.85 -12.51 -25.09
N LEU A 91 -5.46 -13.37 -24.15
CA LEU A 91 -4.13 -13.41 -23.59
C LEU A 91 -3.40 -14.70 -23.99
N PRO A 92 -2.10 -14.62 -24.31
CA PRO A 92 -1.28 -15.81 -24.46
C PRO A 92 -1.11 -16.49 -23.09
N LEU A 93 -1.40 -17.79 -23.03
CA LEU A 93 -1.24 -18.62 -21.84
C LEU A 93 -0.07 -19.59 -22.07
N TYR A 94 0.97 -19.46 -21.25
CA TYR A 94 2.11 -20.36 -21.25
C TYR A 94 1.81 -21.58 -20.38
N VAL A 95 1.75 -22.75 -21.00
CA VAL A 95 1.43 -24.01 -20.33
C VAL A 95 2.68 -24.91 -20.32
N PRO A 96 3.34 -25.11 -19.17
CA PRO A 96 4.45 -26.05 -19.07
C PRO A 96 3.96 -27.48 -19.35
N THR A 97 4.74 -28.25 -20.11
CA THR A 97 4.49 -29.67 -20.40
C THR A 97 5.73 -30.48 -20.09
N ALA A 98 5.62 -31.81 -20.09
CA ALA A 98 6.75 -32.69 -19.84
C ALA A 98 7.87 -32.52 -20.88
N ASP A 99 7.54 -32.13 -22.11
CA ASP A 99 8.47 -31.99 -23.23
C ASP A 99 8.84 -30.53 -23.54
N GLY A 100 8.51 -29.60 -22.65
CA GLY A 100 8.76 -28.16 -22.83
C GLY A 100 7.58 -27.31 -22.42
N ALA A 101 7.09 -26.44 -23.32
CA ALA A 101 5.90 -25.62 -23.08
C ALA A 101 5.11 -25.39 -24.36
N VAL A 102 3.81 -25.19 -24.18
CA VAL A 102 2.89 -24.86 -25.28
C VAL A 102 2.24 -23.49 -24.98
N TRP A 103 2.10 -22.69 -26.03
CA TRP A 103 1.32 -21.44 -25.96
C TRP A 103 -0.11 -21.72 -26.37
N GLU A 104 -1.01 -21.45 -25.44
CA GLU A 104 -2.45 -21.49 -25.65
C GLU A 104 -3.02 -20.07 -25.66
N THR A 105 -4.31 -19.95 -25.96
CA THR A 105 -5.00 -18.66 -25.94
C THR A 105 -6.07 -18.70 -24.85
N LEU A 106 -6.02 -17.74 -23.94
CA LEU A 106 -7.03 -17.54 -22.90
C LEU A 106 -7.92 -16.36 -23.33
N GLU A 107 -9.21 -16.62 -23.52
CA GLU A 107 -10.19 -15.53 -23.64
C GLU A 107 -10.36 -14.86 -22.28
N ILE A 108 -10.23 -13.53 -22.24
CA ILE A 108 -10.49 -12.78 -21.02
C ILE A 108 -12.00 -12.76 -20.83
N PRO A 109 -12.55 -13.34 -19.75
CA PRO A 109 -13.97 -13.26 -19.49
C PRO A 109 -14.38 -11.78 -19.37
N GLU A 110 -15.53 -11.43 -19.93
CA GLU A 110 -16.10 -10.10 -19.68
C GLU A 110 -16.11 -9.84 -18.17
N GLU A 111 -15.71 -8.61 -17.77
CA GLU A 111 -15.70 -8.22 -16.37
C GLU A 111 -17.08 -8.47 -15.76
N THR A 112 -17.22 -9.59 -15.06
CA THR A 112 -18.37 -9.80 -14.20
C THR A 112 -18.28 -8.80 -13.05
N GLU A 113 -19.30 -7.98 -12.88
CA GLU A 113 -19.36 -7.08 -11.72
C GLU A 113 -19.17 -7.93 -10.46
N VAL A 114 -18.07 -7.66 -9.74
CA VAL A 114 -17.80 -8.32 -8.46
C VAL A 114 -18.93 -7.92 -7.51
N THR A 115 -19.86 -8.85 -7.28
CA THR A 115 -20.92 -8.65 -6.30
C THR A 115 -20.27 -8.74 -4.92
N LEU A 116 -20.11 -7.59 -4.28
CA LEU A 116 -19.63 -7.53 -2.90
C LEU A 116 -20.74 -8.06 -1.98
N ALA A 117 -20.44 -9.07 -1.19
CA ALA A 117 -21.38 -9.60 -0.21
C ALA A 117 -21.76 -8.53 0.81
N GLU A 118 -23.05 -8.29 1.00
CA GLU A 118 -23.53 -7.35 2.01
C GLU A 118 -23.22 -7.91 3.42
N PRO A 119 -22.60 -7.12 4.29
CA PRO A 119 -22.36 -7.54 5.66
C PRO A 119 -23.66 -7.60 6.46
N HIS A 120 -23.66 -8.45 7.48
CA HIS A 120 -24.84 -8.70 8.31
C HIS A 120 -24.84 -7.83 9.56
N LEU A 121 -25.97 -7.18 9.84
CA LEU A 121 -26.22 -6.50 11.11
C LEU A 121 -27.23 -7.30 11.93
N ASP A 122 -26.87 -7.68 13.15
CA ASP A 122 -27.78 -8.44 14.01
C ASP A 122 -29.03 -7.64 14.41
N ALA A 123 -30.12 -8.37 14.74
CA ALA A 123 -31.41 -7.78 15.02
C ALA A 123 -31.42 -6.87 16.27
N ALA A 124 -30.59 -7.16 17.28
CA ALA A 124 -30.50 -6.35 18.49
C ALA A 124 -29.85 -5.00 18.19
N MET A 125 -28.79 -4.98 17.40
CA MET A 125 -28.14 -3.74 16.95
C MET A 125 -29.05 -2.94 16.02
N GLN A 126 -29.76 -3.58 15.10
CA GLN A 126 -30.77 -2.90 14.27
C GLN A 126 -31.81 -2.20 15.15
N GLN A 127 -32.34 -2.88 16.15
CA GLN A 127 -33.35 -2.31 17.08
C GLN A 127 -32.75 -1.14 17.87
N LYS A 128 -31.48 -1.27 18.33
CA LYS A 128 -30.78 -0.21 19.05
C LYS A 128 -30.63 1.05 18.17
N LEU A 129 -30.13 0.91 16.92
CA LEU A 129 -29.97 2.02 15.98
C LEU A 129 -31.31 2.70 15.64
N ARG A 130 -32.38 1.92 15.45
CA ARG A 130 -33.73 2.46 15.18
C ARG A 130 -34.27 3.33 16.32
N ARG A 131 -33.94 2.98 17.57
CA ARG A 131 -34.39 3.71 18.79
C ARG A 131 -33.53 4.94 19.09
N MET A 132 -32.34 5.03 18.49
CA MET A 132 -31.44 6.15 18.74
C MET A 132 -32.02 7.46 18.20
N LYS A 133 -31.68 8.56 18.88
CA LYS A 133 -32.02 9.91 18.43
C LYS A 133 -31.43 10.16 17.04
N LYS A 134 -32.28 10.45 16.07
CA LYS A 134 -31.82 10.84 14.74
C LYS A 134 -31.14 12.20 14.79
N GLY A 135 -29.89 12.25 14.36
CA GLY A 135 -29.15 13.50 14.13
C GLY A 135 -29.76 14.28 12.96
N GLY A 136 -29.85 15.59 13.10
CA GLY A 136 -30.31 16.45 12.00
C GLY A 136 -29.18 16.78 11.05
N GLY A 137 -28.79 15.89 10.14
CA GLY A 137 -27.73 16.17 9.18
C GLY A 137 -27.50 14.99 8.23
N LYS A 138 -26.83 15.28 7.14
CA LYS A 138 -26.24 14.31 6.24
C LYS A 138 -24.86 13.94 6.78
N TRP A 139 -24.54 12.65 6.85
CA TRP A 139 -23.18 12.22 7.09
C TRP A 139 -22.52 11.83 5.78
N GLU A 140 -21.21 12.00 5.70
CA GLU A 140 -20.41 11.56 4.57
C GLU A 140 -19.50 10.43 5.04
N CYS A 141 -19.48 9.32 4.30
CA CYS A 141 -18.73 8.12 4.68
C CYS A 141 -17.92 7.58 3.52
N GLN A 142 -16.68 7.18 3.79
CA GLN A 142 -15.80 6.54 2.82
C GLN A 142 -14.94 5.46 3.48
N LEU A 143 -14.94 4.27 2.89
CA LEU A 143 -14.00 3.19 3.19
C LEU A 143 -12.89 3.23 2.12
N PHE A 144 -11.66 3.57 2.52
CA PHE A 144 -10.55 3.71 1.60
C PHE A 144 -9.27 3.07 2.15
N PRO A 145 -8.34 2.61 1.28
CA PRO A 145 -7.04 2.15 1.73
C PRO A 145 -6.20 3.34 2.20
N PHE A 146 -5.57 3.19 3.36
CA PHE A 146 -4.61 4.17 3.85
C PHE A 146 -3.33 4.09 2.99
N PRO A 147 -2.70 5.22 2.61
CA PRO A 147 -1.60 5.23 1.65
C PRO A 147 -0.32 4.58 2.18
N ASP A 148 -0.12 4.58 3.51
CA ASP A 148 1.09 4.04 4.12
C ASP A 148 0.87 2.65 4.69
N PRO A 149 1.80 1.73 4.43
CA PRO A 149 1.70 0.39 4.97
C PRO A 149 2.05 0.36 6.46
N VAL A 150 1.31 -0.42 7.22
CA VAL A 150 1.64 -0.72 8.61
C VAL A 150 2.36 -2.06 8.69
N ARG A 151 3.30 -2.17 9.62
CA ARG A 151 4.01 -3.43 9.87
C ARG A 151 3.06 -4.42 10.54
N ALA A 152 2.90 -5.59 9.92
CA ALA A 152 2.32 -6.73 10.60
C ALA A 152 3.30 -7.28 11.67
N ARG A 153 2.81 -7.97 12.68
CA ARG A 153 3.68 -8.70 13.61
C ARG A 153 4.47 -9.79 12.91
N GLU A 154 3.83 -10.44 11.94
CA GLU A 154 4.39 -11.48 11.08
C GLU A 154 3.94 -11.23 9.65
N GLY A 155 4.81 -11.51 8.67
CA GLY A 155 4.51 -11.40 7.25
C GLY A 155 4.71 -10.02 6.64
N ALA A 156 4.12 -9.81 5.47
CA ALA A 156 4.24 -8.59 4.70
C ALA A 156 3.54 -7.39 5.37
N PRO A 157 4.13 -6.20 5.32
CA PRO A 157 3.40 -4.98 5.67
C PRO A 157 2.15 -4.84 4.79
N PHE A 158 1.07 -4.32 5.36
CA PHE A 158 -0.20 -4.16 4.64
C PHE A 158 -0.70 -2.72 4.72
N PHE A 159 -1.49 -2.33 3.72
CA PHE A 159 -2.19 -1.05 3.69
C PHE A 159 -3.53 -1.20 4.41
N PRO A 160 -3.70 -0.63 5.60
CA PRO A 160 -4.96 -0.74 6.33
C PRO A 160 -6.07 0.01 5.61
N PHE A 161 -7.31 -0.40 5.84
CA PHE A 161 -8.48 0.35 5.43
C PHE A 161 -8.97 1.22 6.56
N LEU A 162 -9.46 2.40 6.23
CA LEU A 162 -10.10 3.32 7.15
C LEU A 162 -11.52 3.63 6.67
N MET A 163 -12.46 3.59 7.61
CA MET A 163 -13.80 4.11 7.38
C MET A 163 -13.86 5.53 7.94
N LEU A 164 -13.75 6.56 7.10
CA LEU A 164 -14.00 7.93 7.54
C LEU A 164 -15.50 8.19 7.62
N ILE A 165 -15.92 8.84 8.69
CA ILE A 165 -17.32 9.21 8.96
C ILE A 165 -17.33 10.66 9.42
N LEU A 166 -17.96 11.53 8.66
CA LEU A 166 -18.08 12.96 8.96
C LEU A 166 -19.55 13.34 9.21
N ASP A 167 -19.85 13.87 10.39
CA ASP A 167 -21.11 14.60 10.64
C ASP A 167 -20.98 16.02 10.04
N THR A 168 -21.48 16.19 8.82
CA THR A 168 -21.36 17.48 8.09
C THR A 168 -22.05 18.66 8.78
N LYS A 169 -23.00 18.41 9.69
CA LYS A 169 -23.66 19.47 10.44
C LYS A 169 -22.81 20.01 11.58
N ARG A 170 -21.93 19.18 12.13
CA ARG A 170 -21.08 19.55 13.26
C ARG A 170 -19.63 19.72 12.88
N ASP A 171 -19.33 19.42 11.63
CA ASP A 171 -17.95 19.37 11.13
C ASP A 171 -17.05 18.50 12.03
N GLN A 172 -17.54 17.28 12.31
CA GLN A 172 -16.87 16.38 13.23
C GLN A 172 -16.61 15.02 12.59
N LEU A 173 -15.34 14.68 12.46
CA LEU A 173 -14.90 13.31 12.16
C LEU A 173 -15.13 12.42 13.37
N LEU A 174 -15.73 11.25 13.14
CA LEU A 174 -15.90 10.23 14.17
C LEU A 174 -14.67 9.31 14.18
N PRO A 175 -14.14 8.99 15.37
CA PRO A 175 -12.96 8.14 15.48
C PRO A 175 -13.24 6.73 14.94
N GLN A 176 -12.29 6.19 14.20
CA GLN A 176 -12.32 4.86 13.63
C GLN A 176 -11.00 4.15 13.89
N GLN A 177 -11.05 2.80 13.91
CA GLN A 177 -9.85 1.99 13.98
C GLN A 177 -9.42 1.53 12.58
N PRO A 178 -8.13 1.38 12.32
CA PRO A 178 -7.64 0.79 11.09
C PRO A 178 -8.12 -0.66 10.95
N LEU A 179 -8.58 -1.01 9.74
CA LEU A 179 -9.09 -2.34 9.40
C LEU A 179 -8.07 -3.06 8.52
N GLN A 180 -7.84 -4.35 8.77
CA GLN A 180 -7.03 -5.16 7.88
C GLN A 180 -7.85 -5.60 6.66
N TYR A 181 -7.26 -5.51 5.47
CA TYR A 181 -7.90 -6.04 4.27
C TYR A 181 -7.95 -7.57 4.30
N ASN A 182 -9.16 -8.09 4.33
CA ASN A 182 -9.48 -9.52 4.24
C ASN A 182 -10.94 -9.67 3.78
N ASP A 183 -11.42 -10.90 3.64
CA ASP A 183 -12.78 -11.18 3.19
C ASP A 183 -13.87 -10.59 4.11
N ALA A 184 -13.52 -10.28 5.36
CA ALA A 184 -14.43 -9.69 6.34
C ALA A 184 -14.32 -8.15 6.41
N VAL A 185 -13.56 -7.47 5.54
CA VAL A 185 -13.34 -6.02 5.64
C VAL A 185 -14.64 -5.20 5.61
N LEU A 186 -15.64 -5.62 4.84
CA LEU A 186 -16.94 -4.94 4.81
C LEU A 186 -17.72 -5.13 6.11
N GLN A 187 -17.66 -6.33 6.69
CA GLN A 187 -18.27 -6.59 8.00
C GLN A 187 -17.60 -5.77 9.09
N GLN A 188 -16.26 -5.74 9.12
CA GLN A 188 -15.51 -4.92 10.07
C GLN A 188 -15.82 -3.42 9.92
N ALA A 189 -15.98 -2.94 8.70
CA ALA A 189 -16.35 -1.56 8.41
C ALA A 189 -17.77 -1.25 8.92
N LEU A 190 -18.73 -2.16 8.72
CA LEU A 190 -20.08 -2.01 9.29
C LEU A 190 -20.05 -2.00 10.82
N ASP A 191 -19.35 -2.94 11.44
CA ASP A 191 -19.27 -3.04 12.90
C ASP A 191 -18.62 -1.78 13.51
N GLY A 192 -17.53 -1.30 12.90
CA GLY A 192 -16.90 -0.04 13.29
C GLY A 192 -17.82 1.17 13.13
N PHE A 193 -18.55 1.25 12.01
CA PHE A 193 -19.55 2.30 11.81
C PHE A 193 -20.63 2.26 12.88
N VAL A 194 -21.19 1.09 13.15
CA VAL A 194 -22.23 0.91 14.18
C VAL A 194 -21.73 1.31 15.55
N GLN A 195 -20.51 0.91 15.92
CA GLN A 195 -19.92 1.29 17.19
C GLN A 195 -19.71 2.81 17.29
N ALA A 196 -19.19 3.45 16.23
CA ALA A 196 -19.04 4.90 16.20
C ALA A 196 -20.36 5.65 16.36
N VAL A 197 -21.43 5.17 15.71
CA VAL A 197 -22.79 5.72 15.88
C VAL A 197 -23.27 5.61 17.32
N ILE A 198 -23.01 4.46 17.96
CA ILE A 198 -23.40 4.21 19.35
C ILE A 198 -22.65 5.14 20.30
N ASP A 199 -21.33 5.24 20.15
CA ASP A 199 -20.47 6.06 21.01
C ASP A 199 -20.77 7.55 20.85
N TYR A 200 -21.08 7.95 19.61
CA TYR A 200 -21.51 9.32 19.31
C TYR A 200 -22.90 9.65 19.86
N GLY A 201 -23.71 8.64 20.19
CA GLY A 201 -25.04 8.80 20.75
C GLY A 201 -26.10 9.33 19.79
N ARG A 202 -25.84 9.34 18.49
CA ARG A 202 -26.75 9.84 17.45
C ARG A 202 -26.64 9.03 16.16
N CYS A 203 -27.80 8.74 15.57
CA CYS A 203 -27.89 8.03 14.30
C CYS A 203 -28.16 9.05 13.16
N PRO A 204 -27.48 8.98 12.00
CA PRO A 204 -27.75 9.89 10.88
C PRO A 204 -29.14 9.67 10.30
N LYS A 205 -29.70 10.71 9.65
CA LYS A 205 -30.91 10.57 8.82
C LYS A 205 -30.55 10.12 7.40
N SER A 206 -29.41 10.57 6.91
CA SER A 206 -28.90 10.19 5.60
C SER A 206 -27.38 10.06 5.61
N ILE A 207 -26.87 9.17 4.76
CA ILE A 207 -25.45 8.92 4.57
C ILE A 207 -25.16 9.11 3.06
N ALA A 208 -24.15 9.90 2.73
CA ALA A 208 -23.63 10.01 1.38
C ALA A 208 -22.39 9.11 1.25
N VAL A 209 -22.28 8.40 0.14
CA VAL A 209 -21.16 7.54 -0.25
C VAL A 209 -20.77 7.80 -1.70
N CYS A 210 -19.49 7.64 -2.06
CA CYS A 210 -19.02 7.86 -3.42
C CYS A 210 -18.43 6.62 -4.10
N ASP A 211 -18.30 5.49 -3.38
CA ASP A 211 -17.71 4.28 -3.90
C ASP A 211 -18.56 3.03 -3.61
N LYS A 212 -18.44 2.02 -4.49
CA LYS A 212 -19.20 0.76 -4.40
C LYS A 212 -18.90 -0.03 -3.11
N ARG A 213 -17.70 0.08 -2.56
CA ARG A 213 -17.26 -0.66 -1.36
C ARG A 213 -17.93 -0.10 -0.10
N THR A 214 -17.91 1.21 0.08
CA THR A 214 -18.61 1.88 1.19
C THR A 214 -20.11 1.65 1.10
N GLU A 215 -20.67 1.70 -0.09
CA GLU A 215 -22.07 1.41 -0.32
C GLU A 215 -22.42 -0.02 0.07
N ALA A 216 -21.66 -1.01 -0.38
CA ALA A 216 -21.87 -2.41 -0.01
C ALA A 216 -21.78 -2.62 1.51
N ALA A 217 -20.86 -1.93 2.19
CA ALA A 217 -20.72 -2.03 3.65
C ALA A 217 -21.94 -1.49 4.40
N LEU A 218 -22.63 -0.45 3.90
CA LEU A 218 -23.66 0.27 4.65
C LEU A 218 -25.09 0.07 4.14
N SER A 219 -25.29 -0.44 2.93
CA SER A 219 -26.63 -0.50 2.27
C SER A 219 -27.64 -1.33 3.03
N GLY A 220 -27.27 -2.52 3.52
CA GLY A 220 -28.12 -3.41 4.29
C GLY A 220 -28.59 -2.76 5.61
N MET A 221 -27.65 -2.17 6.33
CA MET A 221 -27.91 -1.45 7.59
C MET A 221 -28.80 -0.23 7.32
N CYS A 222 -28.49 0.58 6.31
CA CYS A 222 -29.30 1.76 5.97
C CYS A 222 -30.73 1.38 5.68
N ARG A 223 -30.95 0.35 4.84
CA ARG A 223 -32.25 -0.19 4.51
C ARG A 223 -33.02 -0.67 5.75
N SER A 224 -32.36 -1.46 6.58
CA SER A 224 -32.99 -2.03 7.80
C SER A 224 -33.25 -0.99 8.89
N CYS A 225 -32.48 0.08 9.01
CA CYS A 225 -32.60 1.10 10.06
C CYS A 225 -33.33 2.38 9.60
N GLY A 226 -33.84 2.44 8.34
CA GLY A 226 -34.54 3.61 7.80
C GLY A 226 -33.63 4.83 7.70
N ILE A 227 -32.39 4.62 7.26
CA ILE A 227 -31.40 5.66 6.96
C ILE A 227 -31.35 5.82 5.44
N LEU A 228 -31.43 7.04 4.93
CA LEU A 228 -31.36 7.29 3.51
C LEU A 228 -29.90 7.18 3.06
N LEU A 229 -29.60 6.26 2.14
CA LEU A 229 -28.29 6.13 1.51
C LEU A 229 -28.30 6.92 0.18
N LEU A 230 -27.34 7.82 0.02
CA LEU A 230 -27.22 8.72 -1.12
C LEU A 230 -25.90 8.44 -1.85
N ARG A 231 -25.95 8.10 -3.13
CA ARG A 231 -24.75 8.06 -3.99
C ARG A 231 -24.39 9.47 -4.45
N THR A 232 -23.12 9.81 -4.38
CA THR A 232 -22.58 11.07 -4.87
C THR A 232 -21.28 10.80 -5.64
N THR A 233 -20.91 11.72 -6.54
CA THR A 233 -19.64 11.63 -7.28
C THR A 233 -18.47 12.25 -6.54
N ARG A 234 -18.73 13.10 -5.57
CA ARG A 234 -17.74 13.71 -4.67
C ARG A 234 -18.40 14.11 -3.37
N PHE A 235 -17.61 14.25 -2.33
CA PHE A 235 -18.09 14.77 -1.05
C PHE A 235 -18.07 16.29 -1.01
N ALA A 236 -18.92 16.85 -0.16
CA ALA A 236 -18.93 18.29 0.06
C ALA A 236 -17.83 18.71 1.06
N MET A 237 -17.58 17.89 2.09
CA MET A 237 -16.67 18.21 3.20
C MET A 237 -15.68 17.08 3.49
N LEU A 238 -16.05 15.82 3.31
CA LEU A 238 -15.19 14.70 3.68
C LEU A 238 -13.90 14.64 2.88
N ASP A 239 -13.89 15.09 1.62
CA ASP A 239 -12.68 15.12 0.79
C ASP A 239 -11.62 16.06 1.38
N GLU A 240 -12.02 17.22 1.89
CA GLU A 240 -11.15 18.19 2.58
C GLU A 240 -10.69 17.64 3.94
N ALA A 241 -11.61 17.11 4.74
CA ALA A 241 -11.30 16.51 6.02
C ALA A 241 -10.34 15.31 5.89
N LYS A 242 -10.51 14.50 4.83
CA LYS A 242 -9.61 13.40 4.50
C LYS A 242 -8.21 13.90 4.12
N ALA A 243 -8.11 14.95 3.31
CA ALA A 243 -6.82 15.54 2.93
C ALA A 243 -6.07 16.04 4.17
N SER A 244 -6.76 16.83 5.04
CA SER A 244 -6.18 17.29 6.31
C SER A 244 -5.75 16.14 7.22
N PHE A 245 -6.60 15.13 7.37
CA PHE A 245 -6.26 13.94 8.17
C PHE A 245 -5.02 13.20 7.63
N LEU A 246 -4.88 13.05 6.32
CA LEU A 246 -3.73 12.39 5.71
C LEU A 246 -2.45 13.24 5.84
N ASP A 247 -2.57 14.56 5.73
CA ASP A 247 -1.43 15.47 5.94
C ASP A 247 -0.98 15.47 7.42
N ASP A 248 -1.91 15.34 8.38
CA ASP A 248 -1.60 15.27 9.82
C ASP A 248 -0.93 13.93 10.21
N VAL A 249 -1.39 12.81 9.63
CA VAL A 249 -0.86 11.47 9.94
C VAL A 249 0.43 11.18 9.19
N ASN A 250 0.55 11.67 7.99
CA ASN A 250 1.74 11.59 7.16
C ASN A 250 2.09 13.01 6.72
N PRO A 251 2.62 13.83 7.65
CA PRO A 251 3.08 15.15 7.27
C PRO A 251 4.03 14.93 6.11
N LYS A 252 3.60 15.34 4.90
CA LYS A 252 4.52 15.42 3.78
C LYS A 252 5.74 16.06 4.38
N GLU A 253 6.88 15.38 4.33
CA GLU A 253 8.13 16.04 4.61
C GLU A 253 8.13 17.26 3.68
N GLU A 254 7.60 18.39 4.19
CA GLU A 254 7.75 19.67 3.53
C GLU A 254 9.24 19.89 3.46
N GLY A 255 9.79 19.45 2.31
CA GLY A 255 11.19 19.53 2.02
C GLY A 255 12.02 19.13 3.24
N GLY A 256 12.17 17.84 3.50
CA GLY A 256 13.25 17.41 4.37
C GLY A 256 14.47 18.18 3.90
N ALA A 257 15.08 18.95 4.82
CA ALA A 257 16.14 19.88 4.44
C ALA A 257 17.09 19.13 3.51
N THR A 258 17.31 19.64 2.33
CA THR A 258 18.23 19.00 1.38
C THR A 258 19.54 18.73 2.08
N LEU A 259 20.29 17.71 1.67
CA LEU A 259 21.59 17.44 2.29
C LEU A 259 22.44 18.72 2.36
N GLU A 260 22.33 19.59 1.37
CA GLU A 260 23.01 20.89 1.32
C GLU A 260 22.54 21.85 2.42
N GLU A 261 21.24 21.92 2.69
CA GLU A 261 20.68 22.75 3.75
C GLU A 261 21.02 22.20 5.14
N VAL A 262 20.97 20.88 5.33
CA VAL A 262 21.39 20.21 6.57
C VAL A 262 22.88 20.45 6.81
N VAL A 263 23.73 20.30 5.80
CA VAL A 263 25.17 20.58 5.86
C VAL A 263 25.40 22.04 6.24
N ALA A 264 24.71 23.00 5.59
CA ALA A 264 24.85 24.42 5.90
C ALA A 264 24.44 24.74 7.35
N LEU A 265 23.39 24.11 7.86
CA LEU A 265 22.95 24.26 9.24
C LEU A 265 24.00 23.69 10.23
N LEU A 266 24.51 22.50 9.97
CA LEU A 266 25.51 21.82 10.81
C LEU A 266 26.87 22.56 10.79
N GLU A 267 27.24 23.20 9.67
CA GLU A 267 28.45 24.03 9.60
C GLU A 267 28.37 25.28 10.48
N GLN A 268 27.18 25.85 10.62
CA GLN A 268 26.94 27.01 11.49
C GLN A 268 26.74 26.64 12.97
N MET A 269 26.43 25.39 13.27
CA MET A 269 26.15 24.92 14.62
C MET A 269 27.43 24.90 15.49
N PRO A 270 27.40 25.41 16.74
CA PRO A 270 28.52 25.32 17.66
C PRO A 270 28.89 23.85 17.99
N ASP A 271 30.17 23.59 18.28
CA ASP A 271 30.64 22.23 18.58
C ASP A 271 29.97 21.61 19.81
N GLY A 272 29.62 22.43 20.82
CA GLY A 272 28.84 21.97 21.97
C GLY A 272 27.43 21.49 21.64
N GLU A 273 26.79 22.08 20.64
CA GLU A 273 25.47 21.65 20.15
C GLU A 273 25.58 20.41 19.26
N LEU A 274 26.62 20.32 18.44
CA LEU A 274 26.92 19.10 17.65
C LEU A 274 27.11 17.88 18.56
N ALA A 275 27.73 18.05 19.72
CA ALA A 275 27.89 16.99 20.70
C ALA A 275 26.57 16.53 21.35
N ASN A 276 25.51 17.34 21.30
CA ASN A 276 24.18 16.97 21.82
C ASN A 276 23.31 16.22 20.81
N LEU A 277 23.69 16.16 19.53
CA LEU A 277 22.94 15.43 18.51
C LEU A 277 22.90 13.92 18.82
N PRO A 278 21.81 13.19 18.49
CA PRO A 278 21.76 11.74 18.64
C PRO A 278 22.95 11.05 17.94
N LYS A 279 23.47 9.99 18.53
CA LYS A 279 24.63 9.25 18.00
C LYS A 279 24.34 8.70 16.60
N GLU A 280 23.14 8.18 16.42
CA GLU A 280 22.62 7.64 15.16
C GLU A 280 22.59 8.70 14.05
N SER A 281 22.17 9.92 14.40
CA SER A 281 22.13 11.04 13.45
C SER A 281 23.52 11.47 12.99
N ILE A 282 24.50 11.50 13.92
CA ILE A 282 25.89 11.79 13.57
C ILE A 282 26.47 10.71 12.67
N GLN A 283 26.19 9.43 12.96
CA GLN A 283 26.65 8.31 12.14
C GLN A 283 26.08 8.36 10.72
N MET A 284 24.77 8.61 10.59
CA MET A 284 24.09 8.76 9.30
C MET A 284 24.72 9.88 8.46
N MET A 285 25.00 11.04 9.07
CA MET A 285 25.64 12.14 8.37
C MET A 285 27.09 11.84 7.97
N LEU A 286 27.81 11.01 8.71
CA LEU A 286 29.17 10.59 8.35
C LEU A 286 29.24 9.63 7.16
N GLU A 287 28.13 8.94 6.84
CA GLU A 287 27.98 8.08 5.65
C GLU A 287 27.72 8.92 4.39
N GLU A 288 27.19 10.14 4.54
CA GLU A 288 26.88 11.03 3.44
C GLU A 288 28.12 11.77 2.88
N LYS A 289 27.97 12.31 1.67
CA LYS A 289 29.03 13.09 1.02
C LYS A 289 29.04 14.53 1.53
N ILE A 290 29.67 14.74 2.70
CA ILE A 290 29.74 16.03 3.39
C ILE A 290 31.17 16.65 3.32
N PRO A 291 31.30 17.99 3.52
CA PRO A 291 32.58 18.68 3.55
C PRO A 291 33.52 18.10 4.64
N GLU A 292 34.81 17.99 4.30
CA GLU A 292 35.81 17.37 5.17
C GLU A 292 35.95 18.10 6.53
N LYS A 293 35.74 19.41 6.55
CA LYS A 293 35.76 20.21 7.76
C LYS A 293 34.61 19.80 8.72
N LEU A 294 33.39 19.64 8.18
CA LEU A 294 32.24 19.20 8.97
C LEU A 294 32.41 17.74 9.42
N ARG A 295 32.93 16.88 8.55
CA ARG A 295 33.22 15.47 8.87
C ARG A 295 34.14 15.33 10.09
N LYS A 296 35.18 16.17 10.20
CA LYS A 296 36.10 16.18 11.37
C LYS A 296 35.36 16.59 12.64
N ARG A 297 34.56 17.65 12.58
CA ARG A 297 33.78 18.14 13.72
C ARG A 297 32.79 17.08 14.23
N LEU A 298 32.07 16.41 13.32
CA LEU A 298 31.12 15.34 13.67
C LEU A 298 31.83 14.12 14.29
N LYS A 299 33.02 13.73 13.79
CA LYS A 299 33.81 12.67 14.40
C LYS A 299 34.23 13.01 15.82
N THR A 300 34.73 14.24 16.08
CA THR A 300 35.05 14.70 17.41
C THR A 300 33.82 14.72 18.33
N ALA A 301 32.67 15.14 17.84
CA ALA A 301 31.39 15.10 18.57
C ALA A 301 30.96 13.66 18.91
N LEU A 302 31.22 12.69 18.04
CA LEU A 302 30.93 11.27 18.26
C LEU A 302 31.86 10.64 19.30
N GLU A 303 33.14 11.02 19.30
CA GLU A 303 34.15 10.53 20.24
C GLU A 303 33.96 11.09 21.67
N ALA A 304 33.28 12.22 21.79
CA ALA A 304 32.98 12.86 23.08
C ALA A 304 31.78 12.23 23.82
N LYS A 305 31.13 11.25 23.23
CA LYS A 305 29.96 10.51 23.76
C LYS A 305 30.34 9.11 24.20
#